data_d3cc64b38e9cf7d6d88d897d7f51cf91
#
_entry.id   d3cc64b38e9cf7d6d88d897d7f51cf91
#
_cell.length_a   1.000
_cell.length_b   1.000
_cell.length_c   1.000
_cell.angle_alpha   90.00
_cell.angle_beta   90.00
_cell.angle_gamma   90.00
#
_symmetry.space_group_name_H-M   'P 1'
#
loop_
_entity.id
_entity.type
_entity.pdbx_description
1 polymer ?
#
loop_
_entity_poly.entity_id
_entity_poly.type
_entity_poly.pdbx_seq_one_letter_code
_entity_poly.pdbx_strand_id
1 'polypeptide(L)'
;MNPLPIDAREKVCRHVDAIFGAGVSDALLVADMQFNFSKRTGRIKNFSIDGRLAITLRTDGGLALTTAGAQYLLDNSKQFRENCVEPIGEAVPFVSEGRSLFCKHVKWCGSNIKVGSDVAVIDCSSSGSRVVAVGIAMLSSRLMKEYHKGVAVKVRQGIKGRTE
;
A
#
# COMPACT_ATOMS: atom_id res chain seq x y z
N MET A 1 16.31 16.44 -25.62
CA MET A 1 15.89 15.05 -25.82
C MET A 1 14.96 14.67 -24.68
N ASN A 2 13.76 14.23 -25.00
CA ASN A 2 12.82 13.82 -23.97
C ASN A 2 13.33 12.54 -23.27
N PRO A 3 13.15 12.45 -21.94
CA PRO A 3 13.51 11.23 -21.27
C PRO A 3 12.75 10.05 -21.89
N LEU A 4 13.45 8.95 -22.04
CA LEU A 4 12.85 7.74 -22.58
C LEU A 4 11.81 7.20 -21.60
N PRO A 5 10.76 6.52 -22.08
CA PRO A 5 9.74 5.92 -21.19
C PRO A 5 10.33 5.02 -20.11
N ILE A 6 11.50 4.45 -20.35
CA ILE A 6 12.22 3.63 -19.38
C ILE A 6 12.58 4.41 -18.12
N ASP A 7 12.78 5.72 -18.22
CA ASP A 7 13.12 6.55 -17.08
C ASP A 7 11.97 6.61 -16.06
N ALA A 8 10.73 6.64 -16.53
CA ALA A 8 9.57 6.69 -15.66
C ALA A 8 9.47 5.40 -14.84
N ARG A 9 9.62 4.25 -15.49
CA ARG A 9 9.61 2.96 -14.80
C ARG A 9 10.74 2.87 -13.78
N GLU A 10 11.94 3.24 -14.18
CA GLU A 10 13.11 3.20 -13.29
C GLU A 10 12.93 4.10 -12.08
N LYS A 11 12.46 5.33 -12.28
CA LYS A 11 12.21 6.27 -11.18
C LYS A 11 11.19 5.72 -10.20
N VAL A 12 10.10 5.17 -10.71
CA VAL A 12 9.05 4.58 -9.89
C VAL A 12 9.58 3.37 -9.13
N CYS A 13 10.34 2.50 -9.78
CA CYS A 13 10.91 1.34 -9.11
C CYS A 13 11.84 1.74 -7.96
N ARG A 14 12.68 2.73 -8.17
CA ARG A 14 13.55 3.24 -7.09
C ARG A 14 12.75 3.84 -5.94
N HIS A 15 11.67 4.56 -6.26
CA HIS A 15 10.81 5.16 -5.26
C HIS A 15 10.06 4.09 -4.46
N VAL A 16 9.54 3.08 -5.14
CA VAL A 16 8.86 1.95 -4.50
C VAL A 16 9.80 1.22 -3.54
N ASP A 17 11.04 0.95 -3.97
CA ASP A 17 12.02 0.30 -3.11
C ASP A 17 12.39 1.16 -1.90
N ALA A 18 12.49 2.47 -2.09
CA ALA A 18 12.81 3.38 -0.98
C ALA A 18 11.73 3.41 0.09
N ILE A 19 10.47 3.32 -0.31
CA ILE A 19 9.32 3.39 0.61
C ILE A 19 8.96 2.02 1.18
N PHE A 20 8.85 1.01 0.33
CA PHE A 20 8.33 -0.31 0.71
C PHE A 20 9.40 -1.36 0.99
N GLY A 21 10.64 -1.08 0.62
CA GLY A 21 11.75 -1.98 0.89
C GLY A 21 12.46 -2.43 -0.38
N ALA A 22 13.76 -2.70 -0.23
CA ALA A 22 14.60 -3.14 -1.33
C ALA A 22 14.04 -4.42 -1.96
N GLY A 23 13.92 -4.42 -3.28
CA GLY A 23 13.44 -5.57 -4.04
C GLY A 23 11.94 -5.61 -4.28
N VAL A 24 11.14 -4.76 -3.63
CA VAL A 24 9.68 -4.74 -3.84
C VAL A 24 9.35 -4.40 -5.29
N SER A 25 10.14 -3.52 -5.92
CA SER A 25 9.91 -3.12 -7.31
C SER A 25 10.12 -4.26 -8.32
N ASP A 26 10.71 -5.38 -7.93
CA ASP A 26 10.82 -6.54 -8.81
C ASP A 26 9.43 -7.01 -9.28
N ALA A 27 8.40 -6.77 -8.47
CA ALA A 27 7.01 -7.03 -8.84
C ALA A 27 6.56 -6.24 -10.08
N LEU A 28 7.22 -5.11 -10.36
CA LEU A 28 6.85 -4.21 -11.45
C LEU A 28 7.60 -4.47 -12.74
N LEU A 29 8.60 -5.37 -12.74
CA LEU A 29 9.46 -5.59 -13.91
C LEU A 29 8.70 -6.08 -15.14
N VAL A 30 7.68 -6.91 -14.93
CA VAL A 30 6.86 -7.47 -16.01
C VAL A 30 5.46 -6.90 -16.03
N ALA A 31 5.18 -5.89 -15.21
CA ALA A 31 3.85 -5.28 -15.13
C ALA A 31 3.57 -4.42 -16.35
N ASP A 32 2.32 -4.44 -16.82
CA ASP A 32 1.83 -3.51 -17.83
C ASP A 32 1.49 -2.20 -17.16
N MET A 33 2.44 -1.27 -17.16
CA MET A 33 2.34 0.00 -16.46
C MET A 33 1.98 1.14 -17.41
N GLN A 34 1.06 1.99 -16.97
CA GLN A 34 0.70 3.22 -17.65
C GLN A 34 0.87 4.38 -16.70
N PHE A 35 1.65 5.38 -17.11
CA PHE A 35 2.00 6.52 -16.28
C PHE A 35 1.17 7.73 -16.67
N ASN A 36 0.68 8.46 -15.66
CA ASN A 36 0.05 9.75 -15.85
C ASN A 36 0.96 10.84 -15.27
N PHE A 37 1.16 11.89 -16.07
CA PHE A 37 2.05 12.97 -15.72
C PHE A 37 1.24 14.24 -15.42
N SER A 38 1.73 15.03 -14.47
CA SER A 38 1.16 16.34 -14.21
C SER A 38 1.42 17.25 -15.40
N LYS A 39 0.39 17.86 -15.95
CA LYS A 39 0.52 18.81 -17.04
C LYS A 39 1.30 20.06 -16.63
N ARG A 40 1.20 20.43 -15.36
CA ARG A 40 1.85 21.62 -14.83
C ARG A 40 3.33 21.42 -14.56
N THR A 41 3.72 20.28 -13.98
CA THR A 41 5.08 20.07 -13.50
C THR A 41 5.86 19.03 -14.31
N GLY A 42 5.19 18.23 -15.14
CA GLY A 42 5.82 17.11 -15.86
C GLY A 42 6.18 15.92 -14.98
N ARG A 43 5.87 15.97 -13.69
CA ARG A 43 6.17 14.87 -12.77
C ARG A 43 5.17 13.73 -12.93
N ILE A 44 5.61 12.51 -12.61
CA ILE A 44 4.70 11.36 -12.56
C ILE A 44 3.69 11.61 -11.45
N LYS A 45 2.42 11.61 -11.80
CA LYS A 45 1.33 11.85 -10.87
C LYS A 45 0.86 10.53 -10.24
N ASN A 46 0.65 9.53 -11.08
CA ASN A 46 0.24 8.20 -10.66
C ASN A 46 0.57 7.20 -11.76
N PHE A 47 0.41 5.92 -11.45
CA PHE A 47 0.49 4.90 -12.49
C PHE A 47 -0.53 3.80 -12.23
N SER A 48 -0.92 3.17 -13.35
CA SER A 48 -1.85 2.04 -13.36
C SER A 48 -1.10 0.76 -13.72
N ILE A 49 -1.60 -0.35 -13.25
CA ILE A 49 -1.13 -1.69 -13.63
C ILE A 49 -2.34 -2.43 -14.19
N ASP A 50 -2.19 -2.96 -15.40
CA ASP A 50 -3.25 -3.70 -16.10
C ASP A 50 -4.55 -2.90 -16.16
N GLY A 51 -4.46 -1.59 -16.38
CA GLY A 51 -5.61 -0.71 -16.51
C GLY A 51 -6.24 -0.24 -15.20
N ARG A 52 -5.70 -0.64 -14.05
CA ARG A 52 -6.20 -0.23 -12.75
C ARG A 52 -5.21 0.69 -12.06
N LEU A 53 -5.70 1.77 -11.49
CA LEU A 53 -4.86 2.68 -10.72
C LEU A 53 -4.20 1.91 -9.58
N ALA A 54 -2.88 1.96 -9.53
CA ALA A 54 -2.10 1.22 -8.55
C ALA A 54 -1.56 2.10 -7.44
N ILE A 55 -0.85 3.16 -7.80
CA ILE A 55 -0.18 4.05 -6.83
C ILE A 55 -0.27 5.49 -7.30
N THR A 56 -0.54 6.38 -6.38
CA THR A 56 -0.44 7.84 -6.59
C THR A 56 0.80 8.35 -5.85
N LEU A 57 1.63 9.10 -6.57
CA LEU A 57 2.82 9.72 -5.99
C LEU A 57 2.41 11.03 -5.34
N ARG A 58 2.53 11.10 -4.01
CA ARG A 58 2.16 12.30 -3.27
C ARG A 58 3.27 13.34 -3.34
N THR A 59 2.90 14.59 -3.18
CA THR A 59 3.85 15.71 -3.21
C THR A 59 4.83 15.67 -2.04
N ASP A 60 4.51 14.98 -0.96
CA ASP A 60 5.38 14.83 0.20
C ASP A 60 6.40 13.68 0.05
N GLY A 61 6.42 13.01 -1.10
CA GLY A 61 7.30 11.88 -1.35
C GLY A 61 6.68 10.53 -1.00
N GLY A 62 5.49 10.50 -0.43
CA GLY A 62 4.80 9.25 -0.12
C GLY A 62 4.16 8.61 -1.35
N LEU A 63 3.84 7.34 -1.22
CA LEU A 63 3.17 6.56 -2.27
C LEU A 63 1.83 6.07 -1.74
N ALA A 64 0.75 6.62 -2.27
CA ALA A 64 -0.59 6.23 -1.86
C ALA A 64 -1.06 5.01 -2.66
N LEU A 65 -1.26 3.89 -1.96
CA LEU A 65 -1.70 2.64 -2.56
C LEU A 65 -3.20 2.65 -2.82
N THR A 66 -3.62 1.99 -3.90
CA THR A 66 -5.00 1.50 -4.03
C THR A 66 -5.04 0.04 -3.57
N THR A 67 -6.24 -0.48 -3.33
CA THR A 67 -6.37 -1.90 -2.99
C THR A 67 -5.86 -2.79 -4.12
N ALA A 68 -6.10 -2.42 -5.37
CA ALA A 68 -5.62 -3.17 -6.53
C ALA A 68 -4.09 -3.14 -6.61
N GLY A 69 -3.47 -1.97 -6.40
CA GLY A 69 -2.01 -1.84 -6.42
C GLY A 69 -1.35 -2.61 -5.30
N ALA A 70 -1.91 -2.52 -4.10
CA ALA A 70 -1.41 -3.27 -2.94
C ALA A 70 -1.50 -4.78 -3.16
N GLN A 71 -2.61 -5.25 -3.72
CA GLN A 71 -2.78 -6.68 -4.01
C GLN A 71 -1.75 -7.16 -5.03
N TYR A 72 -1.51 -6.36 -6.08
CA TYR A 72 -0.51 -6.70 -7.08
C TYR A 72 0.88 -6.84 -6.46
N LEU A 73 1.27 -5.88 -5.61
CA LEU A 73 2.57 -5.94 -4.93
C LEU A 73 2.64 -7.13 -3.96
N LEU A 74 1.58 -7.40 -3.24
CA LEU A 74 1.53 -8.52 -2.31
C LEU A 74 1.66 -9.86 -3.03
N ASP A 75 1.00 -10.01 -4.18
CA ASP A 75 1.03 -11.25 -4.96
C ASP A 75 2.38 -11.50 -5.63
N ASN A 76 3.13 -10.43 -5.93
CA ASN A 76 4.34 -10.51 -6.73
C ASN A 76 5.63 -10.15 -5.97
N SER A 77 5.52 -9.82 -4.70
CA SER A 77 6.68 -9.49 -3.86
C SER A 77 6.47 -10.00 -2.44
N LYS A 78 7.34 -10.87 -2.00
CA LYS A 78 7.32 -11.37 -0.62
C LYS A 78 7.69 -10.26 0.38
N GLN A 79 8.59 -9.38 0.00
CA GLN A 79 9.05 -8.28 0.84
C GLN A 79 7.93 -7.26 1.13
N PHE A 80 6.96 -7.14 0.23
CA PHE A 80 5.87 -6.19 0.43
C PHE A 80 5.06 -6.49 1.68
N ARG A 81 5.02 -7.76 2.12
CA ARG A 81 4.33 -8.16 3.34
C ARG A 81 4.80 -7.39 4.58
N GLU A 82 6.05 -6.93 4.59
CA GLU A 82 6.57 -6.14 5.69
C GLU A 82 5.92 -4.75 5.82
N ASN A 83 5.10 -4.37 4.85
CA ASN A 83 4.31 -3.14 4.86
C ASN A 83 2.83 -3.40 5.13
N CYS A 84 2.49 -4.60 5.58
CA CYS A 84 1.11 -5.02 5.77
C CYS A 84 0.77 -5.20 7.24
N VAL A 85 -0.52 -5.08 7.53
CA VAL A 85 -1.07 -5.31 8.87
C VAL A 85 -2.19 -6.35 8.74
N GLU A 86 -2.15 -7.35 9.59
CA GLU A 86 -3.20 -8.38 9.61
C GLU A 86 -4.09 -8.16 10.83
N PRO A 87 -5.41 -7.91 10.64
CA PRO A 87 -6.34 -7.78 11.75
C PRO A 87 -6.82 -9.15 12.23
N ILE A 88 -7.35 -9.20 13.45
CA ILE A 88 -8.09 -10.37 13.88
C ILE A 88 -9.34 -10.54 13.00
N GLY A 89 -9.82 -11.79 12.85
CA GLY A 89 -10.93 -12.09 11.94
C GLY A 89 -12.18 -11.25 12.17
N GLU A 90 -12.48 -10.93 13.43
CA GLU A 90 -13.65 -10.13 13.79
C GLU A 90 -13.62 -8.70 13.22
N ALA A 91 -12.42 -8.15 13.03
CA ALA A 91 -12.26 -6.78 12.53
C ALA A 91 -12.29 -6.69 11.00
N VAL A 92 -12.06 -7.80 10.29
CA VAL A 92 -11.99 -7.82 8.83
C VAL A 92 -13.21 -7.19 8.16
N PRO A 93 -14.47 -7.51 8.53
CA PRO A 93 -15.62 -6.90 7.88
C PRO A 93 -15.65 -5.38 8.00
N PHE A 94 -15.30 -4.85 9.16
CA PHE A 94 -15.34 -3.41 9.42
C PHE A 94 -14.25 -2.66 8.63
N VAL A 95 -13.06 -3.21 8.62
CA VAL A 95 -11.93 -2.63 7.88
C VAL A 95 -12.21 -2.68 6.38
N SER A 96 -12.81 -3.78 5.91
CA SER A 96 -13.19 -3.93 4.49
C SER A 96 -14.20 -2.88 4.06
N GLU A 97 -15.01 -2.37 4.97
CA GLU A 97 -15.98 -1.31 4.72
C GLU A 97 -15.38 0.10 4.80
N GLY A 98 -14.11 0.21 5.12
CA GLY A 98 -13.43 1.50 5.20
C GLY A 98 -13.25 2.05 6.60
N ARG A 99 -13.59 1.29 7.62
CA ARG A 99 -13.40 1.72 9.02
C ARG A 99 -11.95 1.52 9.45
N SER A 100 -11.49 2.38 10.33
CA SER A 100 -10.12 2.32 10.84
C SER A 100 -9.87 1.08 11.68
N LEU A 101 -8.64 0.61 11.64
CA LEU A 101 -8.21 -0.55 12.42
C LEU A 101 -7.61 -0.08 13.74
N PHE A 102 -8.17 -0.57 14.85
CA PHE A 102 -7.67 -0.25 16.18
C PHE A 102 -6.55 -1.20 16.61
N CYS A 103 -5.65 -0.71 17.45
CA CYS A 103 -4.50 -1.50 17.92
C CYS A 103 -4.92 -2.83 18.57
N LYS A 104 -6.00 -2.83 19.32
CA LYS A 104 -6.51 -4.05 19.98
C LYS A 104 -6.91 -5.15 19.01
N HIS A 105 -7.13 -4.80 17.73
CA HIS A 105 -7.55 -5.74 16.70
C HIS A 105 -6.42 -6.13 15.75
N VAL A 106 -5.19 -5.68 16.00
CA VAL A 106 -4.04 -6.06 15.19
C VAL A 106 -3.54 -7.43 15.65
N LYS A 107 -3.55 -8.38 14.75
CA LYS A 107 -3.04 -9.73 14.99
C LYS A 107 -1.54 -9.80 14.67
N TRP A 108 -1.14 -9.17 13.58
CA TRP A 108 0.25 -9.16 13.12
C TRP A 108 0.51 -7.89 12.30
N CYS A 109 1.72 -7.40 12.34
CA CYS A 109 2.13 -6.30 11.47
C CYS A 109 3.57 -6.50 11.01
N GLY A 110 3.85 -6.03 9.80
CA GLY A 110 5.18 -6.09 9.22
C GLY A 110 6.17 -5.14 9.88
N SER A 111 7.44 -5.33 9.59
CA SER A 111 8.53 -4.62 10.27
C SER A 111 8.89 -3.28 9.63
N ASN A 112 8.42 -2.99 8.42
CA ASN A 112 8.77 -1.77 7.68
C ASN A 112 7.71 -0.66 7.83
N ILE A 113 6.96 -0.66 8.92
CA ILE A 113 5.88 0.30 9.14
C ILE A 113 6.35 1.40 10.08
N LYS A 114 6.25 2.64 9.61
CA LYS A 114 6.55 3.84 10.39
C LYS A 114 5.30 4.70 10.47
N VAL A 115 5.28 5.63 11.40
CA VAL A 115 4.18 6.60 11.47
C VAL A 115 4.07 7.33 10.14
N GLY A 116 2.87 7.34 9.57
CA GLY A 116 2.61 7.98 8.27
C GLY A 116 2.87 7.10 7.06
N SER A 117 3.38 5.87 7.24
CA SER A 117 3.58 4.94 6.12
C SER A 117 2.26 4.52 5.52
N ASP A 118 2.25 4.39 4.18
CA ASP A 118 1.15 3.70 3.51
C ASP A 118 1.25 2.20 3.80
N VAL A 119 0.14 1.61 4.18
CA VAL A 119 0.08 0.20 4.55
C VAL A 119 -1.12 -0.48 3.89
N ALA A 120 -1.00 -1.78 3.69
CA ALA A 120 -2.11 -2.62 3.28
C ALA A 120 -2.58 -3.44 4.47
N VAL A 121 -3.89 -3.54 4.62
CA VAL A 121 -4.49 -4.44 5.61
C VAL A 121 -4.86 -5.72 4.88
N ILE A 122 -4.37 -6.85 5.37
CA ILE A 122 -4.50 -8.14 4.69
C ILE A 122 -5.28 -9.13 5.54
N ASP A 123 -6.06 -9.97 4.86
CA ASP A 123 -6.76 -11.10 5.46
C ASP A 123 -6.11 -12.38 4.98
N CYS A 124 -5.60 -13.18 5.91
CA CYS A 124 -4.92 -14.44 5.62
C CYS A 124 -5.75 -15.66 6.02
N SER A 125 -7.04 -15.49 6.29
CA SER A 125 -7.90 -16.56 6.77
C SER A 125 -8.26 -17.60 5.70
N SER A 126 -8.16 -17.23 4.44
CA SER A 126 -8.35 -18.16 3.31
C SER A 126 -6.98 -18.59 2.73
N SER A 127 -6.99 -19.47 1.73
CA SER A 127 -5.77 -19.93 1.09
C SER A 127 -5.08 -18.81 0.30
N GLY A 128 -4.29 -18.01 0.96
CA GLY A 128 -3.60 -16.88 0.38
C GLY A 128 -4.00 -15.58 1.04
N SER A 129 -3.12 -14.61 0.98
CA SER A 129 -3.33 -13.30 1.58
C SER A 129 -4.10 -12.39 0.62
N ARG A 130 -5.13 -11.73 1.13
CA ARG A 130 -5.95 -10.80 0.34
C ARG A 130 -5.93 -9.42 0.98
N VAL A 131 -5.66 -8.40 0.18
CA VAL A 131 -5.78 -7.02 0.63
C VAL A 131 -7.26 -6.68 0.81
N VAL A 132 -7.63 -6.25 2.01
CA VAL A 132 -9.01 -5.84 2.32
C VAL A 132 -9.14 -4.34 2.47
N ALA A 133 -8.04 -3.64 2.70
CA ALA A 133 -8.03 -2.18 2.81
C ALA A 133 -6.62 -1.64 2.64
N VAL A 134 -6.53 -0.36 2.37
CA VAL A 134 -5.28 0.39 2.38
C VAL A 134 -5.48 1.67 3.18
N GLY A 135 -4.43 2.16 3.79
CA GLY A 135 -4.51 3.37 4.59
C GLY A 135 -3.14 3.81 5.09
N ILE A 136 -3.16 4.61 6.14
CA ILE A 136 -1.97 5.21 6.71
C ILE A 136 -1.76 4.69 8.12
N ALA A 137 -0.54 4.25 8.42
CA ALA A 137 -0.18 3.82 9.75
C ALA A 137 -0.15 5.02 10.70
N MET A 138 -0.87 4.91 11.80
CA MET A 138 -0.89 5.95 12.83
C MET A 138 0.17 5.69 13.89
N LEU A 139 0.72 4.49 13.91
CA LEU A 139 1.79 4.07 14.81
C LEU A 139 2.82 3.26 14.04
N SER A 140 4.04 3.22 14.55
CA SER A 140 5.06 2.32 14.00
C SER A 140 4.71 0.86 14.33
N SER A 141 5.35 -0.07 13.62
CA SER A 141 5.16 -1.51 13.87
C SER A 141 5.42 -1.86 15.32
N ARG A 142 6.46 -1.29 15.91
CA ARG A 142 6.80 -1.53 17.31
C ARG A 142 5.67 -1.11 18.25
N LEU A 143 5.14 0.10 18.05
CA LEU A 143 4.07 0.62 18.91
C LEU A 143 2.74 -0.10 18.67
N MET A 144 2.46 -0.55 17.45
CA MET A 144 1.27 -1.37 17.19
C MET A 144 1.27 -2.65 18.01
N LYS A 145 2.46 -3.23 18.23
CA LYS A 145 2.60 -4.46 19.03
C LYS A 145 2.46 -4.21 20.52
N GLU A 146 2.82 -3.02 20.98
CA GLU A 146 2.84 -2.68 22.41
C GLU A 146 1.54 -2.06 22.89
N TYR A 147 0.87 -1.28 22.04
CA TYR A 147 -0.33 -0.53 22.44
C TYR A 147 -1.59 -1.37 22.25
N HIS A 148 -2.52 -1.19 23.18
CA HIS A 148 -3.84 -1.85 23.15
C HIS A 148 -4.99 -0.86 22.93
N LYS A 149 -4.68 0.42 22.81
CA LYS A 149 -5.66 1.49 22.61
C LYS A 149 -5.23 2.35 21.42
N GLY A 150 -6.22 2.98 20.82
CA GLY A 150 -6.00 3.92 19.72
C GLY A 150 -6.05 3.25 18.35
N VAL A 151 -5.91 4.08 17.34
CA VAL A 151 -5.98 3.68 15.94
C VAL A 151 -4.59 3.24 15.47
N ALA A 152 -4.49 2.03 14.95
CA ALA A 152 -3.27 1.54 14.32
C ALA A 152 -3.18 2.00 12.86
N VAL A 153 -4.25 1.81 12.09
CA VAL A 153 -4.32 2.18 10.69
C VAL A 153 -5.56 3.01 10.42
N LYS A 154 -5.37 4.21 9.90
CA LYS A 154 -6.47 5.02 9.39
C LYS A 154 -6.75 4.58 7.96
N VAL A 155 -7.82 3.84 7.77
CA VAL A 155 -8.18 3.28 6.47
C VAL A 155 -8.65 4.39 5.54
N ARG A 156 -8.10 4.41 4.32
CA ARG A 156 -8.49 5.34 3.26
C ARG A 156 -9.44 4.68 2.28
N GLN A 157 -9.21 3.42 1.97
CA GLN A 157 -10.03 2.68 1.03
C GLN A 157 -10.17 1.24 1.49
N GLY A 158 -11.42 0.75 1.60
CA GLY A 158 -11.72 -0.66 1.84
C GLY A 158 -12.29 -1.31 0.59
N ILE A 159 -12.11 -2.61 0.42
CA ILE A 159 -12.59 -3.32 -0.77
C ILE A 159 -14.11 -3.36 -0.88
N LYS A 160 -14.82 -3.20 0.23
CA LYS A 160 -16.28 -3.13 0.28
C LYS A 160 -16.76 -1.72 0.62
N GLY A 161 -15.84 -0.78 0.71
CA GLY A 161 -16.15 0.58 1.11
C GLY A 161 -16.83 1.35 0.01
N ARG A 162 -17.42 2.47 0.42
CA ARG A 162 -18.01 3.41 -0.51
C ARG A 162 -16.91 3.99 -1.37
N THR A 163 -17.10 3.90 -2.66
CA THR A 163 -16.37 4.73 -3.58
C THR A 163 -17.05 6.09 -3.58
N GLU A 164 -16.42 7.04 -2.96
CA GLU A 164 -16.85 8.41 -3.12
C GLU A 164 -16.25 8.98 -4.39
#